data_96f5761bd1b12a619992cb6817daaf45
#
_entry.id   96f5761bd1b12a619992cb6817daaf45
#
_cell.length_a   1.000
_cell.length_b   1.000
_cell.length_c   1.000
_cell.angle_alpha   90.00
_cell.angle_beta   90.00
_cell.angle_gamma   90.00
#
_symmetry.space_group_name_H-M   'P 1'
#
loop_
_entity.id
_entity.type
_entity.pdbx_description
1 polymer ?
#
loop_
_entity_poly.entity_id
_entity_poly.type
_entity_poly.pdbx_seq_one_letter_code
_entity_poly.pdbx_strand_id
1 'polypeptide(L)'
;MPKRNLRKLFTTEQIQQALADNKNNCAKAAIDLSEQIGEPVSRQNVEYWKQCIQDSVRKTNAVIRDDMQLRSPTLEDDQKISPPEFTDNSRILIIPDLHAPYQHPDTIEFLIDVAAQVKPTRVISLGDETDGHALSFHDSDPNLDSAGVELEKAKDFLNQLANVFPVVDVCHSNHGSLIYRRTHKTGIPVQYIKSYRDILFPNGNGDGWSWHEKIVLVLPNGDTCILQHQSSGDILSNAAHERANLVQGHEHGRFEINYRASTTALYWSLVSGCLIDNKALAFAYGKLFPKKPIIGVSAIIDSQPILIPMPMTSDGRYTGKLNGVFV
;
A
#
# COMPACT_ATOMS: atom_id res chain seq x y z
N MET A 1 -15.63 45.70 -1.41
CA MET A 1 -16.31 45.46 -2.70
C MET A 1 -16.34 43.96 -2.95
N PRO A 2 -17.46 43.37 -3.41
CA PRO A 2 -17.50 41.93 -3.69
C PRO A 2 -16.51 41.61 -4.81
N LYS A 3 -15.74 40.53 -4.62
CA LYS A 3 -14.78 40.01 -5.63
C LYS A 3 -15.56 39.62 -6.89
N ARG A 4 -15.53 40.47 -7.92
CA ARG A 4 -16.13 40.13 -9.22
C ARG A 4 -15.39 38.95 -9.83
N ASN A 5 -16.12 37.96 -10.31
CA ASN A 5 -15.56 36.79 -10.96
C ASN A 5 -15.11 37.15 -12.38
N LEU A 6 -13.80 37.35 -12.60
CA LEU A 6 -13.22 37.71 -13.90
C LEU A 6 -13.60 36.74 -15.01
N ARG A 7 -13.85 35.48 -14.73
CA ARG A 7 -14.31 34.46 -15.71
C ARG A 7 -15.67 34.77 -16.34
N LYS A 8 -16.45 35.65 -15.74
CA LYS A 8 -17.71 36.15 -16.35
C LYS A 8 -17.47 37.27 -17.34
N LEU A 9 -16.30 37.90 -17.32
CA LEU A 9 -15.93 39.05 -18.11
C LEU A 9 -14.86 38.74 -19.16
N PHE A 10 -13.98 37.77 -18.87
CA PHE A 10 -12.86 37.38 -19.74
C PHE A 10 -12.72 35.86 -19.82
N THR A 11 -12.25 35.37 -20.98
CA THR A 11 -11.83 34.00 -21.11
C THR A 11 -10.48 33.76 -20.41
N THR A 12 -10.13 32.48 -20.16
CA THR A 12 -8.83 32.13 -19.60
C THR A 12 -7.69 32.63 -20.50
N GLU A 13 -7.85 32.49 -21.81
CA GLU A 13 -6.89 32.89 -22.83
C GLU A 13 -6.66 34.41 -22.82
N GLN A 14 -7.72 35.21 -22.64
CA GLN A 14 -7.61 36.67 -22.55
C GLN A 14 -6.84 37.08 -21.29
N ILE A 15 -7.07 36.44 -20.17
CA ILE A 15 -6.31 36.71 -18.94
C ILE A 15 -4.85 36.31 -19.09
N GLN A 16 -4.58 35.16 -19.72
CA GLN A 16 -3.22 34.70 -20.01
C GLN A 16 -2.48 35.64 -20.96
N GLN A 17 -3.16 36.12 -22.00
CA GLN A 17 -2.59 37.04 -22.95
C GLN A 17 -2.25 38.39 -22.28
N ALA A 18 -3.15 38.95 -21.49
CA ALA A 18 -2.89 40.21 -20.76
C ALA A 18 -1.72 40.04 -19.76
N LEU A 19 -1.56 38.87 -19.13
CA LEU A 19 -0.41 38.58 -18.28
C LEU A 19 0.89 38.43 -19.08
N ALA A 20 0.86 37.77 -20.23
CA ALA A 20 2.01 37.61 -21.11
C ALA A 20 2.51 38.96 -21.66
N ASP A 21 1.60 39.80 -22.19
CA ASP A 21 1.89 41.12 -22.74
C ASP A 21 2.52 42.05 -21.70
N ASN A 22 2.14 41.87 -20.43
CA ASN A 22 2.65 42.63 -19.30
C ASN A 22 3.80 41.91 -18.53
N LYS A 23 4.49 40.95 -19.14
CA LYS A 23 5.61 40.22 -18.53
C LYS A 23 5.25 39.65 -17.14
N ASN A 24 4.05 39.10 -17.02
CA ASN A 24 3.48 38.54 -15.79
C ASN A 24 3.27 39.56 -14.64
N ASN A 25 3.25 40.84 -14.91
CA ASN A 25 2.96 41.88 -13.94
C ASN A 25 1.44 42.06 -13.78
N CYS A 26 0.89 41.52 -12.68
CA CYS A 26 -0.55 41.52 -12.41
C CYS A 26 -1.16 42.93 -12.27
N ALA A 27 -0.38 43.95 -11.85
CA ALA A 27 -0.89 45.33 -11.74
C ALA A 27 -1.09 45.96 -13.13
N LYS A 28 -0.14 45.77 -14.05
CA LYS A 28 -0.24 46.24 -15.42
C LYS A 28 -1.32 45.49 -16.21
N ALA A 29 -1.38 44.18 -16.08
CA ALA A 29 -2.43 43.37 -16.68
C ALA A 29 -3.83 43.75 -16.17
N ALA A 30 -3.95 44.17 -14.91
CA ALA A 30 -5.21 44.65 -14.37
C ALA A 30 -5.65 46.02 -15.01
N ILE A 31 -4.70 46.88 -15.34
CA ILE A 31 -4.98 48.16 -16.06
C ILE A 31 -5.47 47.83 -17.47
N ASP A 32 -4.75 46.99 -18.22
CA ASP A 32 -5.16 46.64 -19.59
C ASP A 32 -6.53 45.96 -19.64
N LEU A 33 -6.81 45.05 -18.71
CA LEU A 33 -8.14 44.43 -18.61
C LEU A 33 -9.22 45.41 -18.19
N SER A 34 -8.89 46.44 -17.37
CA SER A 34 -9.80 47.49 -17.01
C SER A 34 -10.17 48.37 -18.21
N GLU A 35 -9.19 48.71 -19.05
CA GLU A 35 -9.39 49.49 -20.27
C GLU A 35 -10.27 48.77 -21.31
N GLN A 36 -10.11 47.45 -21.42
CA GLN A 36 -10.91 46.64 -22.36
C GLN A 36 -12.41 46.62 -22.04
N ILE A 37 -12.79 46.72 -20.78
CA ILE A 37 -14.21 46.65 -20.37
C ILE A 37 -14.76 47.97 -19.84
N GLY A 38 -13.92 48.99 -19.70
CA GLY A 38 -14.33 50.30 -19.15
C GLY A 38 -14.69 50.31 -17.66
N GLU A 39 -14.32 49.24 -16.93
CA GLU A 39 -14.58 49.08 -15.51
C GLU A 39 -13.31 48.66 -14.75
N PRO A 40 -13.12 49.04 -13.46
CA PRO A 40 -11.92 48.75 -12.72
C PRO A 40 -11.78 47.25 -12.41
N VAL A 41 -10.69 46.65 -12.86
CA VAL A 41 -10.22 45.30 -12.49
C VAL A 41 -9.11 45.43 -11.44
N SER A 42 -9.26 44.76 -10.31
CA SER A 42 -8.24 44.85 -9.25
C SER A 42 -7.04 43.91 -9.51
N ARG A 43 -5.85 44.38 -9.15
CA ARG A 43 -4.62 43.54 -9.15
C ARG A 43 -4.85 42.22 -8.44
N GLN A 44 -5.53 42.23 -7.29
CA GLN A 44 -5.81 41.01 -6.51
C GLN A 44 -6.67 40.00 -7.27
N ASN A 45 -7.60 40.45 -8.12
CA ASN A 45 -8.38 39.56 -8.98
C ASN A 45 -7.50 38.90 -10.05
N VAL A 46 -6.61 39.65 -10.67
CA VAL A 46 -5.68 39.09 -11.67
C VAL A 46 -4.68 38.14 -11.02
N GLU A 47 -4.18 38.46 -9.85
CA GLU A 47 -3.29 37.60 -9.06
C GLU A 47 -3.96 36.29 -8.69
N TYR A 48 -5.21 36.30 -8.21
CA TYR A 48 -6.01 35.12 -7.93
C TYR A 48 -6.22 34.25 -9.18
N TRP A 49 -6.57 34.85 -10.32
CA TRP A 49 -6.77 34.09 -11.55
C TRP A 49 -5.47 33.57 -12.15
N LYS A 50 -4.39 34.31 -12.04
CA LYS A 50 -3.03 33.77 -12.37
C LYS A 50 -2.73 32.52 -11.58
N GLN A 51 -3.00 32.51 -10.29
CA GLN A 51 -2.81 31.35 -9.43
C GLN A 51 -3.72 30.19 -9.83
N CYS A 52 -5.01 30.45 -10.08
CA CYS A 52 -5.96 29.43 -10.54
C CYS A 52 -5.54 28.78 -11.88
N ILE A 53 -5.02 29.59 -12.82
CA ILE A 53 -4.53 29.10 -14.11
C ILE A 53 -3.29 28.24 -13.90
N GLN A 54 -2.34 28.68 -13.06
CA GLN A 54 -1.13 27.89 -12.74
C GLN A 54 -1.49 26.59 -12.04
N ASP A 55 -2.43 26.59 -11.13
CA ASP A 55 -2.88 25.38 -10.42
C ASP A 55 -3.65 24.43 -11.35
N SER A 56 -4.42 24.98 -12.31
CA SER A 56 -5.06 24.21 -13.37
C SER A 56 -4.03 23.52 -14.27
N VAL A 57 -3.00 24.25 -14.70
CA VAL A 57 -1.88 23.68 -15.48
C VAL A 57 -1.12 22.64 -14.67
N ARG A 58 -0.88 22.87 -13.37
CA ARG A 58 -0.26 21.89 -12.48
C ARG A 58 -1.11 20.63 -12.32
N LYS A 59 -2.42 20.79 -12.14
CA LYS A 59 -3.38 19.67 -12.07
C LYS A 59 -3.43 18.89 -13.37
N THR A 60 -3.46 19.56 -14.53
CA THR A 60 -3.43 18.93 -15.85
C THR A 60 -2.11 18.18 -16.05
N ASN A 61 -0.98 18.79 -15.67
CA ASN A 61 0.33 18.13 -15.71
C ASN A 61 0.45 16.98 -14.70
N ALA A 62 -0.20 17.06 -13.53
CA ALA A 62 -0.29 15.96 -12.58
C ALA A 62 -1.12 14.81 -13.17
N VAL A 63 -2.28 15.09 -13.76
CA VAL A 63 -3.11 14.09 -14.45
C VAL A 63 -2.35 13.45 -15.63
N ILE A 64 -1.62 14.25 -16.43
CA ILE A 64 -0.77 13.70 -17.51
C ILE A 64 0.37 12.85 -16.95
N ARG A 65 0.97 13.26 -15.82
CA ARG A 65 1.99 12.45 -15.14
C ARG A 65 1.39 11.18 -14.54
N ASP A 66 0.21 11.27 -13.96
CA ASP A 66 -0.53 10.11 -13.43
C ASP A 66 -0.93 9.17 -14.57
N ASP A 67 -1.40 9.69 -15.73
CA ASP A 67 -1.65 8.91 -16.94
C ASP A 67 -0.35 8.29 -17.53
N MET A 68 0.77 9.01 -17.45
CA MET A 68 2.08 8.47 -17.85
C MET A 68 2.66 7.50 -16.80
N GLN A 69 2.31 7.67 -15.51
CA GLN A 69 2.66 6.75 -14.42
C GLN A 69 1.75 5.52 -14.39
N LEU A 70 0.47 5.68 -14.74
CA LEU A 70 -0.47 4.57 -14.95
C LEU A 70 -0.13 3.74 -16.20
N ARG A 71 0.70 4.29 -17.11
CA ARG A 71 1.32 3.55 -18.22
C ARG A 71 2.77 3.13 -17.94
N SER A 72 3.30 3.47 -16.75
CA SER A 72 4.41 2.68 -16.23
C SER A 72 3.89 1.25 -16.16
N PRO A 73 4.68 0.22 -16.56
CA PRO A 73 4.29 -1.13 -16.25
C PRO A 73 4.04 -1.14 -14.75
N THR A 74 2.78 -0.98 -14.41
CA THR A 74 2.29 -1.33 -13.09
C THR A 74 2.58 -2.81 -13.02
N LEU A 75 2.79 -3.31 -11.83
CA LEU A 75 2.85 -4.73 -11.61
C LEU A 75 1.66 -5.48 -12.28
N GLU A 76 0.60 -4.77 -12.67
CA GLU A 76 -0.54 -5.24 -13.48
C GLU A 76 -0.18 -5.64 -14.92
N ASP A 77 0.79 -5.00 -15.57
CA ASP A 77 1.20 -5.36 -16.95
C ASP A 77 1.95 -6.70 -17.01
N ASP A 78 2.55 -7.11 -15.89
CA ASP A 78 3.16 -8.43 -15.74
C ASP A 78 2.14 -9.54 -15.44
N GLN A 79 0.90 -9.17 -15.09
CA GLN A 79 -0.15 -10.07 -14.65
C GLN A 79 -1.18 -10.41 -15.75
N LYS A 80 -0.74 -10.69 -16.96
CA LYS A 80 -1.63 -11.32 -17.96
C LYS A 80 -1.98 -12.78 -17.67
N ILE A 81 -1.54 -13.31 -16.54
CA ILE A 81 -2.05 -14.55 -15.99
C ILE A 81 -3.25 -14.14 -15.13
N SER A 82 -4.46 -14.34 -15.64
CA SER A 82 -5.66 -14.24 -14.81
C SER A 82 -5.41 -15.07 -13.55
N PRO A 83 -5.55 -14.49 -12.35
CA PRO A 83 -5.46 -15.30 -11.15
C PRO A 83 -6.43 -16.47 -11.29
N PRO A 84 -6.10 -17.67 -10.81
CA PRO A 84 -7.06 -18.76 -10.82
C PRO A 84 -8.34 -18.26 -10.16
N GLU A 85 -9.51 -18.48 -10.79
CA GLU A 85 -10.79 -18.14 -10.19
C GLU A 85 -10.94 -18.93 -8.90
N PHE A 86 -10.60 -18.28 -7.78
CA PHE A 86 -10.90 -18.80 -6.47
C PHE A 86 -12.39 -18.61 -6.22
N THR A 87 -13.14 -19.68 -6.37
CA THR A 87 -14.57 -19.68 -6.10
C THR A 87 -14.88 -19.89 -4.61
N ASP A 88 -13.91 -20.40 -3.85
CA ASP A 88 -14.08 -20.74 -2.44
C ASP A 88 -13.30 -19.76 -1.53
N ASN A 89 -14.05 -18.84 -0.91
CA ASN A 89 -13.54 -17.90 0.09
C ASN A 89 -13.96 -18.31 1.52
N SER A 90 -14.27 -19.57 1.77
CA SER A 90 -14.74 -20.03 3.07
C SER A 90 -13.64 -20.02 4.14
N ARG A 91 -12.39 -20.27 3.72
CA ARG A 91 -11.25 -20.39 4.63
C ARG A 91 -10.02 -19.67 4.05
N ILE A 92 -9.83 -18.43 4.45
CA ILE A 92 -8.74 -17.59 3.96
C ILE A 92 -7.67 -17.48 5.03
N LEU A 93 -6.45 -17.87 4.72
CA LEU A 93 -5.28 -17.56 5.55
C LEU A 93 -4.68 -16.23 5.08
N ILE A 94 -4.42 -15.35 6.04
CA ILE A 94 -3.87 -14.02 5.80
C ILE A 94 -2.48 -13.95 6.43
N ILE A 95 -1.45 -13.81 5.59
CA ILE A 95 -0.05 -13.65 5.97
C ILE A 95 0.25 -12.15 5.99
N PRO A 96 0.55 -11.56 7.16
CA PRO A 96 0.93 -10.15 7.25
C PRO A 96 2.39 -9.93 6.88
N ASP A 97 2.88 -8.74 7.14
CA ASP A 97 4.19 -8.21 6.86
C ASP A 97 5.32 -9.14 7.33
N LEU A 98 6.12 -9.62 6.40
CA LEU A 98 7.23 -10.57 6.63
C LEU A 98 8.56 -9.86 6.81
N HIS A 99 8.81 -8.83 5.99
CA HIS A 99 10.07 -8.11 5.91
C HIS A 99 11.30 -9.02 5.76
N ALA A 100 11.20 -10.03 4.88
CA ALA A 100 12.34 -10.90 4.62
C ALA A 100 13.58 -10.08 4.17
N PRO A 101 14.76 -10.41 4.67
CA PRO A 101 15.16 -11.59 5.45
C PRO A 101 15.05 -11.42 6.98
N TYR A 102 14.33 -10.42 7.48
CA TYR A 102 14.22 -10.09 8.89
C TYR A 102 12.92 -10.62 9.53
N GLN A 103 12.29 -11.60 8.89
CA GLN A 103 11.15 -12.33 9.46
C GLN A 103 11.59 -13.15 10.70
N HIS A 104 10.63 -13.47 11.56
CA HIS A 104 10.89 -14.32 12.71
C HIS A 104 11.43 -15.71 12.25
N PRO A 105 12.46 -16.27 12.90
CA PRO A 105 13.12 -17.50 12.42
C PRO A 105 12.17 -18.70 12.31
N ASP A 106 11.14 -18.76 13.15
CA ASP A 106 10.18 -19.87 13.17
C ASP A 106 8.93 -19.62 12.31
N THR A 107 8.96 -18.61 11.42
CA THR A 107 7.81 -18.20 10.58
C THR A 107 7.28 -19.36 9.74
N ILE A 108 8.14 -20.12 9.08
CA ILE A 108 7.71 -21.22 8.20
C ILE A 108 7.01 -22.33 9.02
N GLU A 109 7.61 -22.73 10.14
CA GLU A 109 7.03 -23.75 11.02
C GLU A 109 5.65 -23.30 11.55
N PHE A 110 5.56 -22.07 12.05
CA PHE A 110 4.31 -21.49 12.52
C PHE A 110 3.24 -21.45 11.42
N LEU A 111 3.58 -21.02 10.22
CA LEU A 111 2.64 -20.96 9.08
C LEU A 111 2.16 -22.35 8.65
N ILE A 112 3.03 -23.38 8.69
CA ILE A 112 2.64 -24.76 8.41
C ILE A 112 1.61 -25.25 9.43
N ASP A 113 1.87 -25.02 10.73
CA ASP A 113 0.95 -25.42 11.79
C ASP A 113 -0.40 -24.67 11.70
N VAL A 114 -0.36 -23.39 11.40
CA VAL A 114 -1.58 -22.60 11.17
C VAL A 114 -2.34 -23.15 9.96
N ALA A 115 -1.66 -23.40 8.84
CA ALA A 115 -2.30 -23.92 7.64
C ALA A 115 -2.92 -25.31 7.88
N ALA A 116 -2.27 -26.17 8.68
CA ALA A 116 -2.80 -27.49 9.04
C ALA A 116 -4.13 -27.39 9.83
N GLN A 117 -4.32 -26.33 10.64
CA GLN A 117 -5.55 -26.10 11.40
C GLN A 117 -6.59 -25.31 10.59
N VAL A 118 -6.18 -24.23 9.95
CA VAL A 118 -7.07 -23.39 9.13
C VAL A 118 -7.57 -24.16 7.91
N LYS A 119 -6.73 -25.01 7.30
CA LYS A 119 -6.98 -25.69 6.03
C LYS A 119 -7.46 -24.72 4.97
N PRO A 120 -6.64 -23.72 4.61
CA PRO A 120 -7.07 -22.61 3.78
C PRO A 120 -7.44 -23.09 2.38
N THR A 121 -8.54 -22.54 1.86
CA THR A 121 -8.92 -22.63 0.45
C THR A 121 -8.26 -21.53 -0.36
N ARG A 122 -7.81 -20.46 0.33
CA ARG A 122 -7.10 -19.33 -0.26
C ARG A 122 -6.05 -18.79 0.70
N VAL A 123 -4.90 -18.36 0.16
CA VAL A 123 -3.83 -17.70 0.93
C VAL A 123 -3.61 -16.31 0.37
N ILE A 124 -3.60 -15.32 1.24
CA ILE A 124 -3.40 -13.91 0.87
C ILE A 124 -2.28 -13.33 1.73
N SER A 125 -1.31 -12.70 1.09
CA SER A 125 -0.30 -11.88 1.77
C SER A 125 -0.71 -10.41 1.72
N LEU A 126 -0.58 -9.72 2.85
CA LEU A 126 -0.87 -8.28 2.92
C LEU A 126 0.27 -7.41 2.39
N GLY A 127 1.32 -7.99 1.82
CA GLY A 127 2.48 -7.27 1.30
C GLY A 127 3.62 -7.18 2.32
N ASP A 128 4.58 -6.30 2.05
CA ASP A 128 5.85 -6.19 2.80
C ASP A 128 6.54 -7.55 2.98
N GLU A 129 6.55 -8.35 1.91
CA GLU A 129 7.21 -9.64 1.84
C GLU A 129 8.73 -9.52 1.93
N THR A 130 9.30 -8.38 1.47
CA THR A 130 10.72 -8.03 1.64
C THR A 130 10.88 -6.72 2.40
N ASP A 131 11.98 -6.55 3.12
CA ASP A 131 12.26 -5.30 3.84
C ASP A 131 12.85 -4.23 2.93
N GLY A 132 13.91 -4.54 2.21
CA GLY A 132 14.63 -3.58 1.37
C GLY A 132 15.29 -2.48 2.20
N HIS A 133 15.82 -2.80 3.38
CA HIS A 133 16.39 -1.83 4.33
C HIS A 133 17.42 -0.89 3.67
N ALA A 134 18.35 -1.45 2.91
CA ALA A 134 19.37 -0.68 2.21
C ALA A 134 18.82 0.21 1.07
N LEU A 135 17.58 -0.04 0.62
CA LEU A 135 16.86 0.77 -0.35
C LEU A 135 15.92 1.78 0.31
N SER A 136 15.73 1.72 1.62
CA SER A 136 14.86 2.62 2.36
C SER A 136 15.23 4.09 2.16
N PHE A 137 14.24 4.98 2.26
CA PHE A 137 14.46 6.43 2.26
C PHE A 137 14.86 6.96 3.64
N HIS A 138 14.87 6.12 4.64
CA HIS A 138 15.43 6.38 5.96
C HIS A 138 16.92 6.01 6.00
N ASP A 139 17.63 6.50 6.99
CA ASP A 139 19.04 6.16 7.20
C ASP A 139 19.19 4.66 7.45
N SER A 140 20.07 4.03 6.68
CA SER A 140 20.38 2.61 6.83
C SER A 140 21.45 2.42 7.89
N ASP A 141 21.32 1.36 8.72
CA ASP A 141 22.39 0.97 9.64
C ASP A 141 23.56 0.36 8.81
N PRO A 142 24.79 0.91 8.95
CA PRO A 142 25.93 0.45 8.17
C PRO A 142 26.39 -1.00 8.50
N ASN A 143 25.90 -1.57 9.60
CA ASN A 143 26.19 -2.97 9.98
C ASN A 143 25.21 -3.97 9.37
N LEU A 144 24.18 -3.51 8.66
CA LEU A 144 23.27 -4.38 7.93
C LEU A 144 23.86 -4.80 6.58
N ASP A 145 23.24 -5.81 6.00
CA ASP A 145 23.62 -6.32 4.69
C ASP A 145 23.51 -5.24 3.60
N SER A 146 24.31 -5.36 2.56
CA SER A 146 24.08 -4.57 1.35
C SER A 146 22.77 -4.99 0.68
N ALA A 147 22.16 -4.10 -0.13
CA ALA A 147 20.90 -4.37 -0.82
C ALA A 147 20.91 -5.69 -1.62
N GLY A 148 22.06 -6.06 -2.21
CA GLY A 148 22.19 -7.30 -2.96
C GLY A 148 22.19 -8.54 -2.06
N VAL A 149 22.92 -8.50 -0.93
CA VAL A 149 22.96 -9.61 0.03
C VAL A 149 21.60 -9.81 0.70
N GLU A 150 20.98 -8.70 1.10
CA GLU A 150 19.64 -8.71 1.67
C GLU A 150 18.62 -9.34 0.72
N LEU A 151 18.64 -8.94 -0.56
CA LEU A 151 17.74 -9.49 -1.57
C LEU A 151 17.94 -11.00 -1.75
N GLU A 152 19.17 -11.49 -1.84
CA GLU A 152 19.41 -12.94 -1.99
C GLU A 152 18.90 -13.74 -0.78
N LYS A 153 19.12 -13.24 0.45
CA LYS A 153 18.55 -13.88 1.67
C LYS A 153 17.02 -13.86 1.67
N ALA A 154 16.42 -12.74 1.23
CA ALA A 154 14.97 -12.65 1.12
C ALA A 154 14.41 -13.63 0.10
N LYS A 155 15.06 -13.77 -1.07
CA LYS A 155 14.69 -14.76 -2.09
C LYS A 155 14.77 -16.19 -1.58
N ASP A 156 15.82 -16.54 -0.82
CA ASP A 156 15.95 -17.87 -0.22
C ASP A 156 14.77 -18.20 0.72
N PHE A 157 14.36 -17.24 1.55
CA PHE A 157 13.19 -17.39 2.41
C PHE A 157 11.88 -17.49 1.61
N LEU A 158 11.68 -16.58 0.64
CA LEU A 158 10.46 -16.56 -0.17
C LEU A 158 10.30 -17.80 -1.04
N ASN A 159 11.41 -18.40 -1.52
CA ASN A 159 11.37 -19.69 -2.21
C ASN A 159 10.92 -20.83 -1.27
N GLN A 160 11.36 -20.84 0.00
CA GLN A 160 10.85 -21.78 1.00
C GLN A 160 9.35 -21.57 1.24
N LEU A 161 8.91 -20.32 1.37
CA LEU A 161 7.51 -19.99 1.56
C LEU A 161 6.64 -20.39 0.35
N ALA A 162 7.14 -20.20 -0.89
CA ALA A 162 6.46 -20.61 -2.11
C ALA A 162 6.33 -22.14 -2.24
N ASN A 163 7.26 -22.91 -1.68
CA ASN A 163 7.11 -24.36 -1.60
C ASN A 163 5.98 -24.78 -0.65
N VAL A 164 5.72 -24.01 0.41
CA VAL A 164 4.60 -24.26 1.34
C VAL A 164 3.28 -23.73 0.77
N PHE A 165 3.32 -22.55 0.16
CA PHE A 165 2.17 -21.88 -0.42
C PHE A 165 2.44 -21.52 -1.89
N PRO A 166 2.20 -22.48 -2.81
CA PRO A 166 2.53 -22.29 -4.22
C PRO A 166 1.61 -21.26 -4.93
N VAL A 167 0.44 -20.95 -4.35
CA VAL A 167 -0.50 -19.97 -4.87
C VAL A 167 -0.83 -18.97 -3.77
N VAL A 168 -0.48 -17.70 -4.00
CA VAL A 168 -0.71 -16.59 -3.05
C VAL A 168 -1.11 -15.34 -3.81
N ASP A 169 -2.20 -14.72 -3.39
CA ASP A 169 -2.50 -13.35 -3.78
C ASP A 169 -1.80 -12.38 -2.84
N VAL A 170 -1.10 -11.39 -3.36
CA VAL A 170 -0.28 -10.44 -2.60
C VAL A 170 -0.81 -9.03 -2.77
N CYS A 171 -0.99 -8.29 -1.69
CA CYS A 171 -1.28 -6.87 -1.75
C CYS A 171 -0.01 -6.08 -2.04
N HIS A 172 -0.08 -5.11 -2.96
CA HIS A 172 1.02 -4.16 -3.15
C HIS A 172 1.30 -3.39 -1.88
N SER A 173 2.60 -3.16 -1.62
CA SER A 173 3.05 -2.55 -0.37
C SER A 173 4.07 -1.44 -0.59
N ASN A 174 4.31 -0.66 0.47
CA ASN A 174 5.31 0.40 0.43
C ASN A 174 6.74 -0.16 0.33
N HIS A 175 7.06 -1.32 0.91
CA HIS A 175 8.37 -1.97 0.76
C HIS A 175 8.49 -2.62 -0.61
N GLY A 176 7.50 -3.33 -1.10
CA GLY A 176 7.50 -3.90 -2.44
C GLY A 176 7.70 -2.87 -3.56
N SER A 177 7.27 -1.62 -3.33
CA SER A 177 7.46 -0.53 -4.29
C SER A 177 8.82 0.22 -4.16
N LEU A 178 9.68 -0.12 -3.18
CA LEU A 178 10.92 0.63 -2.91
C LEU A 178 11.85 0.72 -4.12
N ILE A 179 12.08 -0.39 -4.81
CA ILE A 179 12.97 -0.41 -5.98
C ILE A 179 12.49 0.55 -7.07
N TYR A 180 11.19 0.56 -7.36
CA TYR A 180 10.59 1.43 -8.38
C TYR A 180 10.66 2.90 -7.95
N ARG A 181 10.39 3.22 -6.70
CA ARG A 181 10.50 4.59 -6.16
C ARG A 181 11.95 5.09 -6.15
N ARG A 182 12.93 4.21 -5.90
CA ARG A 182 14.36 4.56 -5.98
C ARG A 182 14.78 4.83 -7.41
N THR A 183 14.46 3.96 -8.35
CA THR A 183 14.81 4.15 -9.77
C THR A 183 14.15 5.39 -10.36
N HIS A 184 12.90 5.66 -10.02
CA HIS A 184 12.22 6.89 -10.41
C HIS A 184 13.00 8.14 -9.93
N LYS A 185 13.47 8.15 -8.67
CA LYS A 185 14.28 9.27 -8.13
C LYS A 185 15.63 9.44 -8.85
N THR A 186 16.22 8.36 -9.35
CA THR A 186 17.48 8.42 -10.09
C THR A 186 17.31 8.66 -11.58
N GLY A 187 16.07 8.82 -12.05
CA GLY A 187 15.74 9.06 -13.45
C GLY A 187 15.87 7.80 -14.33
N ILE A 188 15.93 6.61 -13.75
CA ILE A 188 15.92 5.35 -14.49
C ILE A 188 14.48 4.97 -14.80
N PRO A 189 14.10 4.83 -16.09
CA PRO A 189 12.78 4.37 -16.48
C PRO A 189 12.51 2.94 -15.97
N VAL A 190 11.27 2.69 -15.51
CA VAL A 190 10.89 1.39 -14.95
C VAL A 190 11.05 0.23 -15.94
N GLN A 191 10.95 0.51 -17.24
CA GLN A 191 11.16 -0.45 -18.32
C GLN A 191 12.58 -1.10 -18.34
N TYR A 192 13.54 -0.52 -17.63
CA TYR A 192 14.87 -1.10 -17.44
C TYR A 192 14.96 -2.04 -16.24
N ILE A 193 13.88 -2.18 -15.46
CA ILE A 193 13.85 -3.04 -14.28
C ILE A 193 13.01 -4.27 -14.60
N LYS A 194 13.41 -5.41 -14.08
CA LYS A 194 12.62 -6.63 -14.14
C LYS A 194 11.32 -6.46 -13.36
N SER A 195 10.30 -7.24 -13.66
CA SER A 195 9.11 -7.35 -12.84
C SER A 195 9.47 -7.72 -11.40
N TYR A 196 8.65 -7.29 -10.44
CA TYR A 196 8.93 -7.59 -9.04
C TYR A 196 8.92 -9.09 -8.77
N ARG A 197 8.04 -9.84 -9.41
CA ARG A 197 8.03 -11.30 -9.37
C ARG A 197 9.34 -11.90 -9.91
N ASP A 198 9.81 -11.45 -11.08
CA ASP A 198 11.06 -11.95 -11.67
C ASP A 198 12.31 -11.58 -10.85
N ILE A 199 12.23 -10.51 -10.06
CA ILE A 199 13.28 -10.17 -9.08
C ILE A 199 13.27 -11.18 -7.93
N LEU A 200 12.11 -11.49 -7.36
CA LEU A 200 11.97 -12.36 -6.20
C LEU A 200 12.10 -13.85 -6.56
N PHE A 201 11.57 -14.26 -7.70
CA PHE A 201 11.48 -15.66 -8.14
C PHE A 201 12.08 -15.85 -9.53
N PRO A 202 13.41 -15.64 -9.70
CA PRO A 202 14.04 -15.69 -11.02
C PRO A 202 14.00 -17.08 -11.68
N ASN A 203 13.68 -18.12 -10.93
CA ASN A 203 13.61 -19.51 -11.39
C ASN A 203 12.16 -20.02 -11.56
N GLY A 204 11.15 -19.16 -11.44
CA GLY A 204 9.75 -19.51 -11.69
C GLY A 204 8.99 -20.10 -10.50
N ASN A 205 9.58 -20.25 -9.32
CA ASN A 205 8.89 -20.83 -8.14
C ASN A 205 7.69 -20.00 -7.67
N GLY A 206 7.61 -18.72 -8.07
CA GLY A 206 6.53 -17.79 -7.74
C GLY A 206 5.47 -17.65 -8.84
N ASP A 207 5.36 -18.58 -9.79
CA ASP A 207 4.42 -18.45 -10.92
C ASP A 207 2.95 -18.39 -10.46
N GLY A 208 2.63 -18.98 -9.32
CA GLY A 208 1.29 -18.90 -8.70
C GLY A 208 1.10 -17.69 -7.76
N TRP A 209 2.11 -16.81 -7.64
CA TRP A 209 1.99 -15.60 -6.85
C TRP A 209 1.56 -14.42 -7.73
N SER A 210 0.55 -13.67 -7.30
CA SER A 210 0.03 -12.52 -8.05
C SER A 210 -0.15 -11.31 -7.15
N TRP A 211 0.25 -10.12 -7.65
CA TRP A 211 0.22 -8.86 -6.89
C TRP A 211 -0.96 -7.99 -7.32
N HIS A 212 -1.64 -7.38 -6.35
CA HIS A 212 -2.86 -6.59 -6.53
C HIS A 212 -2.80 -5.32 -5.68
N GLU A 213 -3.28 -4.20 -6.18
CA GLU A 213 -3.43 -2.96 -5.40
C GLU A 213 -4.40 -3.16 -4.24
N LYS A 214 -5.51 -3.83 -4.52
CA LYS A 214 -6.53 -4.24 -3.56
C LYS A 214 -7.07 -5.61 -3.97
N ILE A 215 -7.37 -6.44 -3.01
CA ILE A 215 -8.06 -7.71 -3.23
C ILE A 215 -9.49 -7.57 -2.72
N VAL A 216 -10.46 -7.69 -3.60
CA VAL A 216 -11.88 -7.57 -3.27
C VAL A 216 -12.53 -8.94 -3.37
N LEU A 217 -13.13 -9.39 -2.29
CA LEU A 217 -13.75 -10.71 -2.18
C LEU A 217 -15.22 -10.58 -1.80
N VAL A 218 -16.00 -11.56 -2.21
CA VAL A 218 -17.32 -11.81 -1.64
C VAL A 218 -17.17 -13.01 -0.69
N LEU A 219 -17.52 -12.82 0.56
CA LEU A 219 -17.48 -13.84 1.59
C LEU A 219 -18.71 -14.77 1.49
N PRO A 220 -18.68 -15.97 2.10
CA PRO A 220 -19.82 -16.90 2.06
C PRO A 220 -21.16 -16.33 2.50
N ASN A 221 -21.16 -15.37 3.42
CA ASN A 221 -22.39 -14.70 3.89
C ASN A 221 -22.89 -13.58 2.94
N GLY A 222 -22.20 -13.35 1.82
CA GLY A 222 -22.50 -12.31 0.82
C GLY A 222 -21.87 -10.95 1.11
N ASP A 223 -21.18 -10.76 2.21
CA ASP A 223 -20.50 -9.51 2.53
C ASP A 223 -19.27 -9.32 1.63
N THR A 224 -19.03 -8.07 1.26
CA THR A 224 -17.77 -7.69 0.60
C THR A 224 -16.65 -7.56 1.64
N CYS A 225 -15.48 -8.07 1.32
CA CYS A 225 -14.26 -7.90 2.10
C CYS A 225 -13.15 -7.37 1.21
N ILE A 226 -12.47 -6.32 1.64
CA ILE A 226 -11.34 -5.69 0.95
C ILE A 226 -10.09 -5.97 1.76
N LEU A 227 -9.05 -6.51 1.09
CA LEU A 227 -7.73 -6.67 1.67
C LEU A 227 -6.76 -5.74 0.95
N GLN A 228 -5.95 -5.03 1.72
CA GLN A 228 -4.94 -4.09 1.22
C GLN A 228 -3.79 -3.96 2.22
N HIS A 229 -2.62 -3.50 1.77
CA HIS A 229 -1.49 -3.36 2.68
C HIS A 229 -1.73 -2.22 3.69
N GLN A 230 -2.09 -1.04 3.21
CA GLN A 230 -2.27 0.14 4.05
C GLN A 230 -3.41 1.03 3.56
N SER A 231 -3.95 1.83 4.46
CA SER A 231 -4.90 2.91 4.15
C SER A 231 -4.59 4.15 4.98
N SER A 232 -5.05 5.30 4.54
CA SER A 232 -4.97 6.52 5.34
C SER A 232 -6.10 6.57 6.37
N GLY A 233 -5.79 7.03 7.59
CA GLY A 233 -6.78 7.23 8.63
C GLY A 233 -7.18 5.95 9.38
N ASP A 234 -8.34 5.99 10.02
CA ASP A 234 -8.83 4.89 10.84
C ASP A 234 -9.46 3.78 9.97
N ILE A 235 -8.93 2.56 10.09
CA ILE A 235 -9.36 1.41 9.28
C ILE A 235 -10.84 1.07 9.43
N LEU A 236 -11.40 1.19 10.64
CA LEU A 236 -12.82 0.90 10.88
C LEU A 236 -13.72 1.96 10.24
N SER A 237 -13.29 3.22 10.22
CA SER A 237 -13.97 4.28 9.48
C SER A 237 -13.90 4.04 7.98
N ASN A 238 -12.75 3.59 7.48
CA ASN A 238 -12.58 3.24 6.07
C ASN A 238 -13.50 2.06 5.68
N ALA A 239 -13.60 1.02 6.51
CA ALA A 239 -14.53 -0.09 6.29
C ALA A 239 -15.99 0.40 6.13
N ALA A 240 -16.42 1.32 6.98
CA ALA A 240 -17.75 1.92 6.88
C ALA A 240 -17.94 2.79 5.61
N HIS A 241 -16.91 3.52 5.19
CA HIS A 241 -16.94 4.30 3.95
C HIS A 241 -16.98 3.43 2.70
N GLU A 242 -16.21 2.36 2.66
CA GLU A 242 -16.19 1.38 1.57
C GLU A 242 -17.46 0.49 1.58
N ARG A 243 -18.22 0.49 2.68
CA ARG A 243 -19.36 -0.40 2.92
C ARG A 243 -18.98 -1.87 2.78
N ALA A 244 -17.79 -2.21 3.30
CA ALA A 244 -17.18 -3.52 3.20
C ALA A 244 -16.40 -3.83 4.48
N ASN A 245 -16.17 -5.09 4.76
CA ASN A 245 -15.18 -5.50 5.75
C ASN A 245 -13.78 -5.16 5.22
N LEU A 246 -12.84 -4.80 6.11
CA LEU A 246 -11.53 -4.33 5.70
C LEU A 246 -10.41 -5.05 6.46
N VAL A 247 -9.42 -5.57 5.73
CA VAL A 247 -8.22 -6.19 6.28
C VAL A 247 -7.00 -5.38 5.87
N GLN A 248 -6.09 -5.15 6.83
CA GLN A 248 -4.90 -4.34 6.61
C GLN A 248 -3.67 -4.92 7.32
N GLY A 249 -2.48 -4.76 6.71
CA GLY A 249 -1.15 -4.95 7.30
C GLY A 249 -0.54 -3.63 7.80
N HIS A 250 0.75 -3.44 7.56
CA HIS A 250 1.51 -2.20 7.77
C HIS A 250 1.68 -1.75 9.22
N GLU A 251 0.66 -1.86 10.05
CA GLU A 251 0.68 -1.39 11.43
C GLU A 251 1.11 -2.52 12.39
N HIS A 252 2.40 -2.83 12.43
CA HIS A 252 2.97 -3.97 13.18
C HIS A 252 2.58 -4.01 14.66
N GLY A 253 2.31 -2.87 15.27
CA GLY A 253 1.91 -2.75 16.68
C GLY A 253 0.41 -2.88 16.93
N ARG A 254 -0.38 -3.23 15.91
CA ARG A 254 -1.83 -3.46 16.02
C ARG A 254 -2.15 -4.90 15.60
N PHE A 255 -2.93 -5.56 16.42
CA PHE A 255 -3.39 -6.91 16.18
C PHE A 255 -4.80 -7.02 16.76
N GLU A 256 -5.79 -6.64 15.98
CA GLU A 256 -7.12 -6.36 16.50
C GLU A 256 -8.22 -6.54 15.45
N ILE A 257 -9.41 -6.87 15.94
CA ILE A 257 -10.65 -6.87 15.18
C ILE A 257 -11.60 -5.87 15.83
N ASN A 258 -12.07 -4.92 15.04
CA ASN A 258 -13.01 -3.91 15.51
C ASN A 258 -14.31 -3.98 14.70
N TYR A 259 -15.45 -3.70 15.36
CA TYR A 259 -16.76 -3.77 14.74
C TYR A 259 -17.48 -2.43 14.77
N ARG A 260 -18.23 -2.14 13.72
CA ARG A 260 -19.15 -1.00 13.67
C ARG A 260 -20.50 -1.45 13.12
N ALA A 261 -21.54 -1.27 13.92
CA ALA A 261 -22.92 -1.61 13.56
C ALA A 261 -23.73 -0.36 13.21
N SER A 262 -24.62 -0.51 12.25
CA SER A 262 -25.71 0.43 11.95
C SER A 262 -27.04 -0.32 12.01
N THR A 263 -28.15 0.36 11.71
CA THR A 263 -29.47 -0.29 11.63
C THR A 263 -29.59 -1.33 10.52
N THR A 264 -28.72 -1.27 9.51
CA THR A 264 -28.83 -2.09 8.29
C THR A 264 -27.59 -2.89 7.98
N ALA A 265 -26.46 -2.65 8.66
CA ALA A 265 -25.20 -3.30 8.36
C ALA A 265 -24.30 -3.43 9.59
N LEU A 266 -23.47 -4.47 9.60
CA LEU A 266 -22.37 -4.68 10.51
C LEU A 266 -21.09 -4.78 9.66
N TYR A 267 -20.12 -3.93 9.94
CA TYR A 267 -18.80 -4.00 9.34
C TYR A 267 -17.75 -4.31 10.39
N TRP A 268 -16.73 -5.03 9.99
CA TRP A 268 -15.54 -5.22 10.81
C TRP A 268 -14.28 -4.79 10.06
N SER A 269 -13.26 -4.42 10.84
CA SER A 269 -11.91 -4.22 10.38
C SER A 269 -10.96 -5.13 11.13
N LEU A 270 -9.93 -5.62 10.43
CA LEU A 270 -8.90 -6.49 10.97
C LEU A 270 -7.52 -5.92 10.63
N VAL A 271 -6.67 -5.75 11.65
CA VAL A 271 -5.24 -5.45 11.50
C VAL A 271 -4.46 -6.67 11.98
N SER A 272 -3.61 -7.21 11.09
CA SER A 272 -3.06 -8.57 11.22
C SER A 272 -1.69 -8.64 11.91
N GLY A 273 -1.15 -7.53 12.44
CA GLY A 273 0.19 -7.52 13.03
C GLY A 273 1.29 -7.73 12.00
N CYS A 274 2.28 -8.58 12.33
CA CYS A 274 3.39 -8.89 11.45
C CYS A 274 4.04 -10.24 11.81
N LEU A 275 5.05 -10.64 11.03
CA LEU A 275 5.88 -11.83 11.28
C LEU A 275 7.39 -11.47 11.36
N ILE A 276 7.71 -10.24 11.75
CA ILE A 276 9.09 -9.77 11.85
C ILE A 276 9.82 -10.34 13.07
N ASP A 277 11.14 -10.46 12.99
CA ASP A 277 12.00 -10.66 14.16
C ASP A 277 12.26 -9.29 14.83
N ASN A 278 11.56 -8.99 15.90
CA ASN A 278 11.73 -7.75 16.66
C ASN A 278 13.10 -7.59 17.33
N LYS A 279 13.96 -8.65 17.30
CA LYS A 279 15.34 -8.62 17.77
C LYS A 279 16.33 -8.27 16.65
N ALA A 280 15.90 -8.34 15.38
CA ALA A 280 16.75 -8.00 14.25
C ALA A 280 17.23 -6.55 14.30
N LEU A 281 18.47 -6.33 13.86
CA LEU A 281 19.10 -5.01 13.87
C LEU A 281 18.33 -4.02 12.98
N ALA A 282 17.70 -4.47 11.91
CA ALA A 282 16.86 -3.67 11.02
C ALA A 282 15.75 -2.91 11.76
N PHE A 283 15.26 -3.45 12.89
CA PHE A 283 14.21 -2.84 13.71
C PHE A 283 14.74 -2.19 15.00
N ALA A 284 16.07 -2.01 15.11
CA ALA A 284 16.69 -1.43 16.31
C ALA A 284 16.20 0.00 16.64
N TYR A 285 15.78 0.78 15.63
CA TYR A 285 15.20 2.10 15.81
C TYR A 285 13.92 2.09 16.68
N GLY A 286 13.19 0.99 16.66
CA GLY A 286 11.98 0.81 17.47
C GLY A 286 12.20 0.38 18.93
N LYS A 287 13.46 0.16 19.37
CA LYS A 287 13.76 -0.34 20.73
C LYS A 287 13.20 0.53 21.84
N LEU A 288 13.17 1.84 21.66
CA LEU A 288 12.67 2.80 22.65
C LEU A 288 11.18 3.10 22.51
N PHE A 289 10.52 2.65 21.47
CA PHE A 289 9.10 2.91 21.27
C PHE A 289 8.26 2.04 22.21
N PRO A 290 7.22 2.61 22.87
CA PRO A 290 6.34 1.84 23.75
C PRO A 290 5.48 0.83 22.96
N LYS A 291 5.12 1.13 21.72
CA LYS A 291 4.43 0.19 20.83
C LYS A 291 5.42 -0.80 20.26
N LYS A 292 5.13 -2.08 20.43
CA LYS A 292 5.96 -3.18 19.94
C LYS A 292 5.21 -3.97 18.86
N PRO A 293 5.91 -4.57 17.91
CA PRO A 293 5.32 -5.49 16.96
C PRO A 293 4.62 -6.65 17.65
N ILE A 294 3.47 -7.04 17.13
CA ILE A 294 2.72 -8.20 17.60
C ILE A 294 2.84 -9.27 16.52
N ILE A 295 3.41 -10.41 16.90
CA ILE A 295 3.75 -11.49 15.98
C ILE A 295 2.57 -12.47 15.90
N GLY A 296 2.05 -12.66 14.71
CA GLY A 296 0.94 -13.55 14.44
C GLY A 296 0.44 -13.41 13.01
N VAL A 297 -0.59 -14.14 12.71
CA VAL A 297 -1.31 -14.11 11.43
C VAL A 297 -2.81 -13.97 11.69
N SER A 298 -3.59 -13.88 10.64
CA SER A 298 -5.04 -13.89 10.76
C SER A 298 -5.68 -14.83 9.74
N ALA A 299 -6.94 -15.12 9.94
CA ALA A 299 -7.75 -15.90 9.02
C ALA A 299 -9.16 -15.32 8.93
N ILE A 300 -9.84 -15.62 7.83
CA ILE A 300 -11.30 -15.48 7.73
C ILE A 300 -11.84 -16.89 7.52
N ILE A 301 -12.68 -17.34 8.46
CA ILE A 301 -13.31 -18.66 8.39
C ILE A 301 -14.82 -18.47 8.40
N ASP A 302 -15.48 -18.95 7.37
CA ASP A 302 -16.93 -18.83 7.21
C ASP A 302 -17.43 -17.39 7.47
N SER A 303 -16.73 -16.43 6.86
CA SER A 303 -16.98 -14.97 6.97
C SER A 303 -16.61 -14.32 8.30
N GLN A 304 -16.04 -15.06 9.26
CA GLN A 304 -15.63 -14.52 10.56
C GLN A 304 -14.13 -14.25 10.59
N PRO A 305 -13.70 -13.04 10.96
CA PRO A 305 -12.29 -12.71 11.12
C PRO A 305 -11.75 -13.35 12.42
N ILE A 306 -10.53 -13.87 12.35
CA ILE A 306 -9.85 -14.55 13.46
C ILE A 306 -8.40 -14.07 13.53
N LEU A 307 -7.92 -13.75 14.73
CA LEU A 307 -6.52 -13.46 15.01
C LEU A 307 -5.82 -14.69 15.59
N ILE A 308 -4.63 -14.99 15.08
CA ILE A 308 -3.84 -16.16 15.45
C ILE A 308 -2.46 -15.67 15.90
N PRO A 309 -2.29 -15.31 17.18
CA PRO A 309 -0.99 -14.91 17.69
C PRO A 309 -0.01 -16.09 17.66
N MET A 310 1.28 -15.83 17.42
CA MET A 310 2.32 -16.82 17.52
C MET A 310 2.62 -17.09 19.01
N PRO A 311 2.33 -18.29 19.55
CA PRO A 311 2.67 -18.62 20.92
C PRO A 311 4.19 -18.77 21.06
N MET A 312 4.80 -17.95 21.91
CA MET A 312 6.26 -17.92 22.08
C MET A 312 6.68 -18.34 23.48
N THR A 313 7.84 -18.96 23.54
CA THR A 313 8.58 -19.24 24.78
C THR A 313 9.21 -17.96 25.34
N SER A 314 9.75 -18.00 26.55
CA SER A 314 10.38 -16.84 27.20
C SER A 314 11.62 -16.30 26.45
N ASP A 315 12.29 -17.15 25.68
CA ASP A 315 13.43 -16.79 24.82
C ASP A 315 13.00 -16.28 23.43
N GLY A 316 11.68 -16.28 23.17
CA GLY A 316 11.07 -15.74 21.98
C GLY A 316 11.11 -16.69 20.79
N ARG A 317 11.07 -18.00 21.01
CA ARG A 317 10.92 -19.03 19.97
C ARG A 317 9.46 -19.52 19.92
N TYR A 318 9.02 -19.94 18.77
CA TYR A 318 7.70 -20.55 18.62
C TYR A 318 7.61 -21.82 19.45
N THR A 319 6.46 -22.04 20.11
CA THR A 319 6.29 -23.21 21.02
C THR A 319 6.01 -24.52 20.30
N GLY A 320 5.81 -24.50 18.97
CA GLY A 320 5.36 -25.68 18.20
C GLY A 320 3.92 -26.11 18.51
N LYS A 321 3.11 -25.25 19.15
CA LYS A 321 1.73 -25.60 19.53
C LYS A 321 0.81 -24.39 19.42
N LEU A 322 -0.24 -24.53 18.63
CA LEU A 322 -1.35 -23.58 18.52
C LEU A 322 -2.46 -23.96 19.52
N ASN A 323 -2.24 -23.71 20.81
CA ASN A 323 -3.20 -24.08 21.83
C ASN A 323 -4.44 -23.16 21.80
N GLY A 324 -5.62 -23.71 21.55
CA GLY A 324 -6.91 -23.06 21.84
C GLY A 324 -7.36 -21.97 20.89
N VAL A 325 -6.76 -21.81 19.73
CA VAL A 325 -7.18 -20.79 18.76
C VAL A 325 -8.42 -21.23 17.96
N PHE A 326 -8.66 -22.51 17.87
CA PHE A 326 -9.75 -23.13 17.09
C PHE A 326 -10.56 -24.12 17.95
N VAL A 327 -11.21 -23.65 18.98
CA VAL A 327 -12.20 -24.44 19.73
C VAL A 327 -13.60 -24.09 19.26
#